data_511ec02ac08eabcabc14928c222dc6b6
#
_entry.id   511ec02ac08eabcabc14928c222dc6b6
#
_cell.length_a   1.000
_cell.length_b   1.000
_cell.length_c   1.000
_cell.angle_alpha   90.00
_cell.angle_beta   90.00
_cell.angle_gamma   90.00
#
_symmetry.space_group_name_H-M   'P 1'
#
loop_
_entity.id
_entity.type
_entity.pdbx_description
1 polymer ?
#
loop_
_entity_poly.entity_id
_entity_poly.type
_entity_poly.pdbx_seq_one_letter_code
_entity_poly.pdbx_strand_id
1 'polypeptide(L)'
;MKNKCNKIPFIIIAILTFLSVFLIQCSSSRVSGTIDSSSQLDSLLNIREFVFVAESASPMRQKVRHFTSPYDVKLTGDSLISYLPYFGSAYQAPMDPTNIGIQFTSTNFDYNVSAGKNNRWYIAIRPHDASGVQQFNFDIFSNGSATLNVTSTNRDPISFRGRIEKLNQ
;
A
#
# COMPACT_ATOMS: atom_id res chain seq x y z
N MET A 1 16.47 76.15 9.54
CA MET A 1 16.56 75.12 8.49
C MET A 1 16.08 73.77 9.05
N LYS A 2 14.89 73.34 8.62
CA LYS A 2 14.27 72.10 9.15
C LYS A 2 14.73 70.92 8.32
N ASN A 3 15.50 69.99 8.92
CA ASN A 3 15.88 68.74 8.30
C ASN A 3 14.68 67.80 8.23
N LYS A 4 14.16 67.65 7.04
CA LYS A 4 13.09 66.67 6.71
C LYS A 4 13.76 65.29 6.68
N CYS A 5 13.68 64.57 7.81
CA CYS A 5 14.17 63.19 7.90
C CYS A 5 13.34 62.31 6.94
N ASN A 6 14.03 61.83 5.94
CA ASN A 6 13.41 61.07 4.84
C ASN A 6 13.09 59.66 5.37
N LYS A 7 11.87 59.42 5.85
CA LYS A 7 11.40 58.15 6.43
C LYS A 7 11.06 57.07 5.39
N ILE A 8 11.13 57.42 4.11
CA ILE A 8 10.77 56.58 3.01
C ILE A 8 11.64 55.31 2.89
N PRO A 9 13.00 55.36 3.05
CA PRO A 9 13.80 54.14 2.94
C PRO A 9 13.54 53.14 4.08
N PHE A 10 13.20 53.64 5.29
CA PHE A 10 12.88 52.75 6.43
C PHE A 10 11.56 51.98 6.22
N ILE A 11 10.57 52.61 5.61
CA ILE A 11 9.29 51.98 5.30
C ILE A 11 9.46 50.88 4.23
N ILE A 12 10.28 51.16 3.21
CA ILE A 12 10.56 50.16 2.14
C ILE A 12 11.28 48.94 2.69
N ILE A 13 12.28 49.14 3.59
CA ILE A 13 12.99 48.04 4.24
C ILE A 13 12.05 47.22 5.13
N ALA A 14 11.16 47.87 5.88
CA ALA A 14 10.18 47.19 6.72
C ALA A 14 9.16 46.36 5.89
N ILE A 15 8.74 46.86 4.75
CA ILE A 15 7.84 46.12 3.84
C ILE A 15 8.57 44.92 3.20
N LEU A 16 9.86 45.10 2.84
CA LEU A 16 10.66 44.03 2.22
C LEU A 16 10.93 42.86 3.20
N THR A 17 11.16 43.20 4.49
CA THR A 17 11.35 42.19 5.57
C THR A 17 10.05 41.49 5.93
N PHE A 18 8.91 42.19 5.87
CA PHE A 18 7.60 41.60 6.13
C PHE A 18 7.16 40.65 5.01
N LEU A 19 7.51 40.96 3.77
CA LEU A 19 7.21 40.11 2.60
C LEU A 19 8.06 38.83 2.57
N SER A 20 9.29 38.82 3.12
CA SER A 20 10.16 37.65 3.18
C SER A 20 9.68 36.58 4.19
N VAL A 21 8.91 36.96 5.21
CA VAL A 21 8.37 36.02 6.21
C VAL A 21 7.18 35.22 5.68
N PHE A 22 6.48 35.70 4.65
CA PHE A 22 5.34 34.99 4.06
C PHE A 22 5.71 33.84 3.12
N LEU A 23 6.98 33.67 2.78
CA LEU A 23 7.43 32.60 1.87
C LEU A 23 7.82 31.30 2.58
N ILE A 24 7.69 31.22 3.91
CA ILE A 24 7.80 29.95 4.63
C ILE A 24 6.45 29.23 4.48
N GLN A 25 6.12 28.81 3.27
CA GLN A 25 5.06 27.85 3.02
C GLN A 25 5.54 26.52 3.56
N CYS A 26 4.97 26.15 4.69
CA CYS A 26 5.06 24.81 5.23
C CYS A 26 4.57 23.84 4.15
N SER A 27 5.50 23.22 3.43
CA SER A 27 5.24 22.11 2.55
C SER A 27 4.76 20.97 3.44
N SER A 28 3.44 20.85 3.57
CA SER A 28 2.81 19.70 4.20
C SER A 28 3.05 18.51 3.29
N SER A 29 4.19 17.85 3.45
CA SER A 29 4.46 16.56 2.88
C SER A 29 3.37 15.63 3.43
N ARG A 30 2.44 15.21 2.58
CA ARG A 30 1.68 14.00 2.87
C ARG A 30 2.73 12.91 3.02
N VAL A 31 2.93 12.46 4.24
CA VAL A 31 3.70 11.25 4.51
C VAL A 31 2.86 10.10 3.96
N SER A 32 2.96 9.90 2.64
CA SER A 32 2.66 8.63 2.03
C SER A 32 3.70 7.70 2.61
N GLY A 33 3.32 6.62 3.25
CA GLY A 33 4.21 5.67 3.91
C GLY A 33 5.11 4.92 2.92
N THR A 34 5.76 5.64 2.03
CA THR A 34 6.67 5.12 1.01
C THR A 34 7.89 4.54 1.71
N ILE A 35 8.21 3.31 1.40
CA ILE A 35 9.38 2.62 1.94
C ILE A 35 10.60 3.12 1.19
N ASP A 36 11.46 3.88 1.88
CA ASP A 36 12.60 4.57 1.27
C ASP A 36 13.88 3.70 1.19
N SER A 37 13.89 2.51 1.80
CA SER A 37 15.06 1.63 1.78
C SER A 37 14.70 0.14 1.83
N SER A 38 15.54 -0.68 1.19
CA SER A 38 15.40 -2.14 1.22
C SER A 38 15.52 -2.75 2.63
N SER A 39 16.27 -2.10 3.53
CA SER A 39 16.40 -2.53 4.92
C SER A 39 15.14 -2.28 5.74
N GLN A 40 14.43 -1.20 5.49
CA GLN A 40 13.12 -0.95 6.11
C GLN A 40 12.09 -1.97 5.64
N LEU A 41 12.09 -2.27 4.34
CA LEU A 41 11.21 -3.29 3.77
C LEU A 41 11.48 -4.67 4.41
N ASP A 42 12.74 -5.08 4.48
CA ASP A 42 13.12 -6.35 5.10
C ASP A 42 12.64 -6.44 6.56
N SER A 43 12.80 -5.38 7.33
CA SER A 43 12.31 -5.31 8.70
C SER A 43 10.78 -5.49 8.78
N LEU A 44 10.01 -4.76 7.95
CA LEU A 44 8.54 -4.85 7.93
C LEU A 44 8.05 -6.26 7.58
N LEU A 45 8.70 -6.90 6.60
CA LEU A 45 8.35 -8.24 6.18
C LEU A 45 8.65 -9.28 7.27
N ASN A 46 9.77 -9.12 7.99
CA ASN A 46 10.16 -10.04 9.08
C ASN A 46 9.27 -9.91 10.32
N ILE A 47 8.85 -8.67 10.68
CA ILE A 47 7.94 -8.46 11.82
C ILE A 47 6.46 -8.69 11.46
N ARG A 48 6.16 -8.95 10.17
CA ARG A 48 4.80 -9.17 9.63
C ARG A 48 3.87 -7.97 9.83
N GLU A 49 4.39 -6.75 9.65
CA GLU A 49 3.61 -5.50 9.82
C GLU A 49 3.69 -4.66 8.56
N PHE A 50 2.81 -4.93 7.61
CA PHE A 50 2.74 -4.18 6.35
C PHE A 50 1.34 -4.16 5.76
N VAL A 51 1.11 -3.23 4.85
CA VAL A 51 -0.08 -3.16 4.01
C VAL A 51 0.34 -3.32 2.56
N PHE A 52 -0.27 -4.24 1.84
CA PHE A 52 -0.23 -4.27 0.38
C PHE A 52 -1.41 -3.49 -0.15
N VAL A 53 -1.15 -2.37 -0.82
CA VAL A 53 -2.18 -1.55 -1.49
C VAL A 53 -2.25 -1.96 -2.95
N ALA A 54 -3.40 -2.51 -3.36
CA ALA A 54 -3.62 -2.96 -4.73
C ALA A 54 -3.99 -1.77 -5.64
N GLU A 55 -3.32 -1.65 -6.78
CA GLU A 55 -3.54 -0.61 -7.79
C GLU A 55 -4.27 -1.15 -9.03
N SER A 56 -4.09 -2.43 -9.31
CA SER A 56 -4.77 -3.09 -10.41
C SER A 56 -4.93 -4.59 -10.19
N ALA A 57 -5.94 -5.18 -10.84
CA ALA A 57 -6.14 -6.62 -10.93
C ALA A 57 -5.97 -7.12 -12.37
N SER A 58 -5.35 -8.29 -12.49
CA SER A 58 -5.16 -9.02 -13.74
C SER A 58 -5.81 -10.40 -13.62
N PRO A 59 -7.09 -10.54 -13.95
CA PRO A 59 -7.76 -11.82 -13.97
C PRO A 59 -7.22 -12.70 -15.09
N MET A 60 -7.30 -14.03 -14.95
CA MET A 60 -6.72 -15.00 -15.89
C MET A 60 -7.27 -14.87 -17.31
N ARG A 61 -8.55 -14.52 -17.48
CA ARG A 61 -9.26 -14.51 -18.77
C ARG A 61 -9.88 -13.16 -19.14
N GLN A 62 -9.57 -12.09 -18.41
CA GLN A 62 -10.16 -10.77 -18.62
C GLN A 62 -9.06 -9.69 -18.72
N LYS A 63 -9.47 -8.50 -19.17
CA LYS A 63 -8.57 -7.35 -19.24
C LYS A 63 -8.16 -6.89 -17.84
N VAL A 64 -6.96 -6.31 -17.73
CA VAL A 64 -6.49 -5.65 -16.51
C VAL A 64 -7.46 -4.53 -16.12
N ARG A 65 -7.74 -4.43 -14.82
CA ARG A 65 -8.61 -3.40 -14.23
C ARG A 65 -7.79 -2.57 -13.26
N HIS A 66 -7.75 -1.27 -13.48
CA HIS A 66 -7.14 -0.32 -12.55
C HIS A 66 -8.16 0.13 -11.51
N PHE A 67 -7.69 0.35 -10.30
CA PHE A 67 -8.55 0.72 -9.19
C PHE A 67 -8.54 2.23 -8.95
N THR A 68 -9.72 2.76 -8.66
CA THR A 68 -9.94 4.12 -8.17
C THR A 68 -10.32 4.15 -6.69
N SER A 69 -10.68 2.99 -6.13
CA SER A 69 -10.97 2.80 -4.72
C SER A 69 -9.84 2.02 -4.05
N PRO A 70 -9.57 2.23 -2.77
CA PRO A 70 -8.55 1.50 -2.05
C PRO A 70 -8.98 0.04 -1.84
N TYR A 71 -8.11 -0.88 -2.27
CA TYR A 71 -8.19 -2.30 -1.96
C TYR A 71 -6.86 -2.72 -1.37
N ASP A 72 -6.88 -3.46 -0.28
CA ASP A 72 -5.68 -3.78 0.45
C ASP A 72 -5.66 -5.20 1.05
N VAL A 73 -4.45 -5.61 1.41
CA VAL A 73 -4.20 -6.75 2.29
C VAL A 73 -3.30 -6.25 3.41
N LYS A 74 -3.79 -6.35 4.65
CA LYS A 74 -3.06 -5.94 5.85
C LYS A 74 -2.56 -7.15 6.60
N LEU A 75 -1.29 -7.11 6.98
CA LEU A 75 -0.71 -8.06 7.90
C LEU A 75 -0.29 -7.31 9.16
N THR A 76 -0.84 -7.74 10.31
CA THR A 76 -0.62 -7.11 11.62
C THR A 76 -0.18 -8.16 12.62
N GLY A 77 1.11 -8.59 12.55
CA GLY A 77 1.61 -9.66 13.42
C GLY A 77 0.85 -10.97 13.24
N ASP A 78 -0.25 -11.12 13.97
CA ASP A 78 -1.05 -12.34 14.03
C ASP A 78 -2.34 -12.33 13.20
N SER A 79 -2.61 -11.23 12.48
CA SER A 79 -3.84 -11.10 11.70
C SER A 79 -3.57 -10.76 10.24
N LEU A 80 -4.18 -11.54 9.35
CA LEU A 80 -4.23 -11.28 7.91
C LEU A 80 -5.63 -10.80 7.56
N ILE A 81 -5.75 -9.55 7.11
CA ILE A 81 -7.02 -8.93 6.71
C ILE A 81 -6.95 -8.68 5.21
N SER A 82 -7.84 -9.28 4.46
CA SER A 82 -7.93 -9.09 3.00
C SER A 82 -9.21 -8.35 2.64
N TYR A 83 -9.05 -7.28 1.87
CA TYR A 83 -10.15 -6.53 1.26
C TYR A 83 -9.85 -6.33 -0.23
N LEU A 84 -9.97 -7.39 -1.01
CA LEU A 84 -9.69 -7.38 -2.44
C LEU A 84 -10.95 -7.69 -3.26
N PRO A 85 -11.15 -7.03 -4.42
CA PRO A 85 -12.23 -7.40 -5.34
C PRO A 85 -11.86 -8.66 -6.11
N TYR A 86 -12.85 -9.37 -6.62
CA TYR A 86 -12.62 -10.50 -7.50
C TYR A 86 -13.30 -10.29 -8.87
N PHE A 87 -12.56 -10.53 -9.94
CA PHE A 87 -13.01 -10.35 -11.32
C PHE A 87 -12.67 -11.59 -12.16
N GLY A 88 -13.09 -12.73 -11.75
CA GLY A 88 -12.81 -13.98 -12.46
C GLY A 88 -14.03 -14.88 -12.56
N SER A 89 -13.84 -16.07 -13.13
CA SER A 89 -14.87 -17.09 -13.13
C SER A 89 -14.83 -17.88 -11.84
N ALA A 90 -16.00 -18.07 -11.24
CA ALA A 90 -16.18 -18.99 -10.12
C ALA A 90 -16.74 -20.32 -10.63
N TYR A 91 -16.20 -21.42 -10.14
CA TYR A 91 -16.67 -22.78 -10.48
C TYR A 91 -17.86 -23.20 -9.61
N GLN A 92 -17.99 -22.56 -8.47
CA GLN A 92 -19.11 -22.74 -7.55
C GLN A 92 -19.68 -21.38 -7.17
N ALA A 93 -21.01 -21.30 -7.07
CA ALA A 93 -21.65 -20.08 -6.58
C ALA A 93 -21.21 -19.80 -5.12
N PRO A 94 -20.89 -18.55 -4.76
CA PRO A 94 -20.59 -18.21 -3.39
C PRO A 94 -21.77 -18.58 -2.50
N MET A 95 -21.51 -19.10 -1.29
CA MET A 95 -22.56 -19.35 -0.28
C MET A 95 -23.23 -18.04 0.16
N ASP A 96 -22.48 -16.94 0.15
CA ASP A 96 -22.99 -15.59 0.39
C ASP A 96 -22.85 -14.76 -0.89
N PRO A 97 -23.97 -14.46 -1.60
CA PRO A 97 -23.96 -13.68 -2.82
C PRO A 97 -23.55 -12.22 -2.62
N THR A 98 -23.48 -11.72 -1.38
CA THR A 98 -23.01 -10.37 -1.06
C THR A 98 -21.50 -10.29 -0.97
N ASN A 99 -20.81 -11.40 -0.71
CA ASN A 99 -19.35 -11.49 -0.61
C ASN A 99 -18.72 -12.03 -1.91
N ILE A 100 -18.72 -11.19 -2.94
CA ILE A 100 -18.14 -11.54 -4.27
C ILE A 100 -16.62 -11.37 -4.29
N GLY A 101 -16.02 -10.71 -3.30
CA GLY A 101 -14.58 -10.41 -3.21
C GLY A 101 -13.73 -11.52 -2.59
N ILE A 102 -12.47 -11.19 -2.35
CA ILE A 102 -11.55 -11.95 -1.50
C ILE A 102 -11.44 -11.13 -0.20
N GLN A 103 -12.48 -11.24 0.63
CA GLN A 103 -12.68 -10.43 1.83
C GLN A 103 -12.83 -11.36 3.03
N PHE A 104 -11.83 -11.33 3.92
CA PHE A 104 -11.81 -12.13 5.13
C PHE A 104 -10.77 -11.58 6.11
N THR A 105 -10.89 -12.01 7.35
CA THR A 105 -9.86 -11.89 8.38
C THR A 105 -9.46 -13.29 8.82
N SER A 106 -8.15 -13.55 8.84
CA SER A 106 -7.57 -14.81 9.28
C SER A 106 -6.61 -14.54 10.43
N THR A 107 -6.70 -15.36 11.47
CA THR A 107 -5.75 -15.37 12.60
C THR A 107 -4.98 -16.70 12.70
N ASN A 108 -5.29 -17.63 11.80
CA ASN A 108 -4.64 -18.93 11.70
C ASN A 108 -4.09 -19.12 10.28
N PHE A 109 -2.79 -18.84 10.08
CA PHE A 109 -2.16 -18.92 8.77
C PHE A 109 -0.66 -19.25 8.88
N ASP A 110 -0.14 -19.93 7.87
CA ASP A 110 1.29 -20.09 7.67
C ASP A 110 1.85 -18.86 6.97
N TYR A 111 3.01 -18.37 7.43
CA TYR A 111 3.73 -17.27 6.82
C TYR A 111 5.16 -17.66 6.55
N ASN A 112 5.55 -17.69 5.30
CA ASN A 112 6.90 -18.01 4.86
C ASN A 112 7.47 -16.87 4.03
N VAL A 113 8.58 -16.29 4.46
CA VAL A 113 9.34 -15.28 3.72
C VAL A 113 10.66 -15.86 3.24
N SER A 114 11.04 -15.56 2.02
CA SER A 114 12.33 -15.94 1.44
C SER A 114 12.91 -14.79 0.64
N ALA A 115 14.23 -14.55 0.85
CA ALA A 115 14.96 -13.59 0.04
C ALA A 115 15.30 -14.20 -1.33
N GLY A 116 15.01 -13.45 -2.38
CA GLY A 116 15.37 -13.76 -3.76
C GLY A 116 16.63 -13.05 -4.20
N LYS A 117 17.02 -13.26 -5.46
CA LYS A 117 18.10 -12.49 -6.09
C LYS A 117 17.69 -11.04 -6.34
N ASN A 118 18.64 -10.12 -6.40
CA ASN A 118 18.43 -8.70 -6.74
C ASN A 118 17.50 -7.96 -5.76
N ASN A 119 17.64 -8.18 -4.46
CA ASN A 119 16.85 -7.55 -3.42
C ASN A 119 15.33 -7.70 -3.68
N ARG A 120 14.91 -8.93 -3.91
CA ARG A 120 13.50 -9.32 -4.02
C ARG A 120 13.14 -10.19 -2.83
N TRP A 121 11.87 -10.19 -2.46
CA TRP A 121 11.32 -11.07 -1.43
C TRP A 121 10.11 -11.80 -1.98
N TYR A 122 10.03 -13.07 -1.61
CA TYR A 122 8.87 -13.91 -1.89
C TYR A 122 8.20 -14.25 -0.57
N ILE A 123 6.91 -13.99 -0.48
CA ILE A 123 6.12 -14.32 0.71
C ILE A 123 5.00 -15.25 0.28
N ALA A 124 4.87 -16.37 0.97
CA ALA A 124 3.75 -17.28 0.83
C ALA A 124 2.95 -17.28 2.14
N ILE A 125 1.66 -16.91 2.05
CA ILE A 125 0.73 -16.94 3.18
C ILE A 125 -0.37 -17.93 2.86
N ARG A 126 -0.61 -18.86 3.77
CA ARG A 126 -1.63 -19.89 3.66
C ARG A 126 -2.62 -19.77 4.82
N PRO A 127 -3.78 -19.12 4.64
CA PRO A 127 -4.80 -19.06 5.67
C PRO A 127 -5.49 -20.44 5.82
N HIS A 128 -5.71 -20.87 7.06
CA HIS A 128 -6.38 -22.13 7.37
C HIS A 128 -7.85 -21.95 7.74
N ASP A 129 -8.23 -20.73 8.08
CA ASP A 129 -9.59 -20.33 8.53
C ASP A 129 -10.35 -19.49 7.49
N ALA A 130 -9.76 -19.27 6.30
CA ALA A 130 -10.39 -18.53 5.21
C ALA A 130 -11.02 -19.49 4.19
N SER A 131 -12.34 -19.48 4.09
CA SER A 131 -13.09 -20.33 3.15
C SER A 131 -12.77 -19.99 1.69
N GLY A 132 -12.37 -20.98 0.92
CA GLY A 132 -12.17 -20.90 -0.52
C GLY A 132 -10.84 -20.26 -0.99
N VAL A 133 -10.06 -19.68 -0.10
CA VAL A 133 -8.72 -19.15 -0.40
C VAL A 133 -7.66 -20.18 0.01
N GLN A 134 -6.76 -20.52 -0.92
CA GLN A 134 -5.69 -21.48 -0.65
C GLN A 134 -4.39 -20.79 -0.25
N GLN A 135 -4.00 -19.76 -1.02
CA GLN A 135 -2.68 -19.14 -0.83
C GLN A 135 -2.59 -17.75 -1.44
N PHE A 136 -1.89 -16.88 -0.74
CA PHE A 136 -1.38 -15.59 -1.18
C PHE A 136 0.11 -15.72 -1.47
N ASN A 137 0.55 -15.39 -2.68
CA ASN A 137 1.96 -15.37 -3.06
C ASN A 137 2.34 -13.95 -3.46
N PHE A 138 3.18 -13.31 -2.67
CA PHE A 138 3.74 -12.00 -2.98
C PHE A 138 5.12 -12.14 -3.61
N ASP A 139 5.36 -11.34 -4.64
CA ASP A 139 6.65 -11.07 -5.24
C ASP A 139 6.92 -9.58 -5.07
N ILE A 140 7.87 -9.23 -4.20
CA ILE A 140 8.12 -7.86 -3.72
C ILE A 140 9.49 -7.41 -4.18
N PHE A 141 9.56 -6.22 -4.76
CA PHE A 141 10.78 -5.60 -5.25
C PHE A 141 11.35 -4.61 -4.24
N SER A 142 12.63 -4.29 -4.37
CA SER A 142 13.36 -3.40 -3.46
C SER A 142 12.80 -1.97 -3.39
N ASN A 143 12.07 -1.53 -4.41
CA ASN A 143 11.39 -0.24 -4.45
C ASN A 143 9.99 -0.27 -3.79
N GLY A 144 9.62 -1.37 -3.13
CA GLY A 144 8.31 -1.55 -2.50
C GLY A 144 7.18 -1.94 -3.46
N SER A 145 7.40 -1.94 -4.79
CA SER A 145 6.38 -2.47 -5.70
C SER A 145 6.21 -3.97 -5.51
N ALA A 146 4.98 -4.47 -5.65
CA ALA A 146 4.69 -5.87 -5.40
C ALA A 146 3.63 -6.43 -6.35
N THR A 147 3.73 -7.72 -6.62
CA THR A 147 2.70 -8.51 -7.26
C THR A 147 2.18 -9.54 -6.27
N LEU A 148 0.87 -9.60 -6.09
CA LEU A 148 0.19 -10.60 -5.29
C LEU A 148 -0.56 -11.55 -6.21
N ASN A 149 -0.28 -12.84 -6.13
CA ASN A 149 -1.04 -13.89 -6.79
C ASN A 149 -1.89 -14.61 -5.74
N VAL A 150 -3.20 -14.64 -5.97
CA VAL A 150 -4.15 -15.34 -5.10
C VAL A 150 -4.66 -16.58 -5.80
N THR A 151 -4.52 -17.74 -5.14
CA THR A 151 -5.09 -19.01 -5.57
C THR A 151 -6.26 -19.39 -4.66
N SER A 152 -7.28 -19.97 -5.28
CA SER A 152 -8.53 -20.37 -4.62
C SER A 152 -8.94 -21.77 -5.05
N THR A 153 -9.76 -22.45 -4.25
CA THR A 153 -10.28 -23.79 -4.56
C THR A 153 -11.43 -23.76 -5.56
N ASN A 154 -12.22 -22.68 -5.53
CA ASN A 154 -13.51 -22.59 -6.24
C ASN A 154 -13.55 -21.48 -7.29
N ARG A 155 -12.41 -20.80 -7.55
CA ARG A 155 -12.32 -19.65 -8.46
C ARG A 155 -11.02 -19.71 -9.26
N ASP A 156 -11.01 -19.08 -10.44
CA ASP A 156 -9.78 -18.86 -11.21
C ASP A 156 -8.75 -18.05 -10.40
N PRO A 157 -7.46 -18.32 -10.55
CA PRO A 157 -6.41 -17.48 -9.96
C PRO A 157 -6.50 -16.04 -10.45
N ILE A 158 -6.14 -15.10 -9.57
CA ILE A 158 -6.10 -13.67 -9.89
C ILE A 158 -4.81 -13.05 -9.37
N SER A 159 -4.23 -12.15 -10.17
CA SER A 159 -3.04 -11.39 -9.79
C SER A 159 -3.38 -9.94 -9.57
N PHE A 160 -2.77 -9.34 -8.55
CA PHE A 160 -2.86 -7.92 -8.24
C PHE A 160 -1.48 -7.29 -8.34
N ARG A 161 -1.40 -6.09 -8.88
CA ARG A 161 -0.20 -5.24 -8.81
C ARG A 161 -0.46 -4.08 -7.89
N GLY A 162 0.54 -3.72 -7.12
CA GLY A 162 0.45 -2.65 -6.14
C GLY A 162 1.78 -2.41 -5.45
N ARG A 163 1.73 -1.91 -4.24
CA ARG A 163 2.92 -1.61 -3.44
C ARG A 163 2.74 -2.00 -1.99
N ILE A 164 3.87 -2.21 -1.33
CA ILE A 164 3.94 -2.41 0.12
C ILE A 164 4.08 -1.04 0.77
N GLU A 165 3.30 -0.82 1.80
CA GLU A 165 3.35 0.37 2.65
C GLU A 165 3.50 -0.04 4.11
N LYS A 166 4.02 0.88 4.92
CA LYS A 166 4.03 0.72 6.37
C LYS A 166 2.60 0.81 6.91
N LEU A 167 2.31 -0.01 7.90
CA LEU A 167 1.03 0.09 8.62
C LEU A 167 0.96 1.44 9.32
N ASN A 168 -0.01 2.28 8.96
CA ASN A 168 -0.27 3.52 9.69
C ASN A 168 -1.11 3.14 10.92
N GLN A 169 -0.53 3.38 12.09
CA GLN A 169 -1.23 3.29 13.38
C GLN A 169 -2.19 4.46 13.56
#